data_a2614c7ed0de3bf795846ac0529eff13
#
_entry.id   a2614c7ed0de3bf795846ac0529eff13
#
_cell.length_a   1.000
_cell.length_b   1.000
_cell.length_c   1.000
_cell.angle_alpha   90.00
_cell.angle_beta   90.00
_cell.angle_gamma   90.00
#
_symmetry.space_group_name_H-M   'P 1'
#
loop_
_entity.id
_entity.type
_entity.pdbx_description
1 polymer ?
#
loop_
_entity_poly.entity_id
_entity_poly.type
_entity_poly.pdbx_seq_one_letter_code
_entity_poly.pdbx_strand_id
1 'polypeptide(L)'
;MRKSKPKKRIILPDPKFNDVMVTRFVNNMMFDGKKSIAYDIFYKAIDMVETKTTENGIEQWKKALNNVMPAVEVKSRRVGGANFQVPIEVRPERKIALGMKWLISYSRKRGEKTMMEKLAGEIISAAKGEGAAVKKKEDTHKMAEANKAFSHFRF
;
A
#
# COMPACT_ATOMS: atom_id res chain seq x y z
N MET A 1 29.43 3.00 10.20
CA MET A 1 28.04 3.54 10.28
C MET A 1 27.86 4.63 9.24
N ARG A 2 26.73 4.69 8.53
CA ARG A 2 26.44 5.77 7.57
C ARG A 2 26.14 7.06 8.34
N LYS A 3 26.95 8.11 8.17
CA LYS A 3 26.78 9.41 8.83
C LYS A 3 25.68 10.27 8.17
N SER A 4 25.39 10.07 6.88
CA SER A 4 24.43 10.88 6.12
C SER A 4 23.30 10.04 5.56
N LYS A 5 22.09 10.61 5.50
CA LYS A 5 20.95 10.02 4.80
C LYS A 5 21.11 10.24 3.29
N PRO A 6 20.69 9.27 2.44
CA PRO A 6 20.72 9.49 0.99
C PRO A 6 19.80 10.65 0.60
N LYS A 7 20.19 11.41 -0.42
CA LYS A 7 19.36 12.49 -0.97
C LYS A 7 18.06 11.88 -1.54
N LYS A 8 16.91 12.47 -1.19
CA LYS A 8 15.63 12.07 -1.77
C LYS A 8 15.58 12.45 -3.26
N ARG A 9 15.27 11.49 -4.12
CA ARG A 9 15.08 11.76 -5.55
C ARG A 9 13.74 12.44 -5.77
N ILE A 10 13.70 13.46 -6.63
CA ILE A 10 12.46 14.10 -7.06
C ILE A 10 11.75 13.13 -8.01
N ILE A 11 10.47 12.86 -7.73
CA ILE A 11 9.60 12.02 -8.55
C ILE A 11 8.68 12.96 -9.32
N LEU A 12 8.72 12.88 -10.64
CA LEU A 12 7.82 13.65 -11.50
C LEU A 12 6.39 13.11 -11.40
N PRO A 13 5.38 13.97 -11.52
CA PRO A 13 4.00 13.54 -11.54
C PRO A 13 3.68 12.69 -12.76
N ASP A 14 2.58 11.97 -12.70
CA ASP A 14 2.05 11.15 -13.78
C ASP A 14 1.54 12.01 -14.95
N PRO A 15 1.77 11.63 -16.23
CA PRO A 15 1.34 12.43 -17.37
C PRO A 15 -0.18 12.48 -17.57
N LYS A 16 -0.96 11.45 -17.17
CA LYS A 16 -2.42 11.41 -17.38
C LYS A 16 -3.17 12.15 -16.25
N PHE A 17 -2.81 11.92 -14.99
CA PHE A 17 -3.52 12.44 -13.82
C PHE A 17 -2.75 13.56 -13.09
N ASN A 18 -1.54 13.87 -13.52
CA ASN A 18 -0.65 14.86 -12.88
C ASN A 18 -0.46 14.64 -11.37
N ASP A 19 -0.42 13.38 -10.93
CA ASP A 19 -0.33 12.99 -9.52
C ASP A 19 0.95 12.18 -9.23
N VAL A 20 1.76 12.67 -8.29
CA VAL A 20 2.99 12.00 -7.83
C VAL A 20 2.71 10.65 -7.17
N MET A 21 1.54 10.50 -6.53
CA MET A 21 1.13 9.24 -5.89
C MET A 21 0.95 8.13 -6.92
N VAL A 22 0.39 8.45 -8.09
CA VAL A 22 0.25 7.50 -9.22
C VAL A 22 1.63 7.04 -9.69
N THR A 23 2.57 7.96 -9.90
CA THR A 23 3.93 7.60 -10.29
C THR A 23 4.61 6.69 -9.25
N ARG A 24 4.44 6.98 -7.96
CA ARG A 24 4.94 6.11 -6.88
C ARG A 24 4.32 4.73 -6.91
N PHE A 25 3.02 4.63 -7.14
CA PHE A 25 2.31 3.35 -7.24
C PHE A 25 2.79 2.54 -8.42
N VAL A 26 2.90 3.13 -9.61
CA VAL A 26 3.41 2.50 -10.82
C VAL A 26 4.85 2.02 -10.63
N ASN A 27 5.71 2.84 -10.00
CA ASN A 27 7.09 2.43 -9.69
C ASN A 27 7.16 1.23 -8.74
N ASN A 28 6.22 1.11 -7.78
CA ASN A 28 6.13 -0.06 -6.89
C ASN A 28 5.56 -1.31 -7.58
N MET A 29 4.70 -1.11 -8.59
CA MET A 29 4.10 -2.20 -9.36
C MET A 29 5.03 -2.73 -10.46
N MET A 30 5.93 -1.90 -10.95
CA MET A 30 6.85 -2.19 -12.03
C MET A 30 7.76 -3.39 -11.71
N PHE A 31 7.97 -4.27 -12.71
CA PHE A 31 8.99 -5.32 -12.71
C PHE A 31 10.04 -5.05 -13.80
N ASP A 32 11.26 -5.42 -13.56
CA ASP A 32 12.38 -5.41 -14.53
C ASP A 32 12.57 -4.07 -15.26
N GLY A 33 12.20 -2.95 -14.63
CA GLY A 33 12.27 -1.63 -15.24
C GLY A 33 11.22 -1.36 -16.33
N LYS A 34 10.24 -2.26 -16.54
CA LYS A 34 9.20 -2.15 -17.57
C LYS A 34 8.11 -1.14 -17.17
N LYS A 35 8.50 0.14 -17.16
CA LYS A 35 7.65 1.22 -16.64
C LYS A 35 6.43 1.52 -17.52
N SER A 36 6.57 1.50 -18.84
CA SER A 36 5.46 1.74 -19.78
C SER A 36 4.34 0.71 -19.61
N ILE A 37 4.71 -0.57 -19.47
CA ILE A 37 3.75 -1.65 -19.24
C ILE A 37 3.03 -1.45 -17.89
N ALA A 38 3.74 -1.02 -16.85
CA ALA A 38 3.14 -0.76 -15.55
C ALA A 38 2.15 0.42 -15.60
N TYR A 39 2.43 1.47 -16.34
CA TYR A 39 1.48 2.55 -16.60
C TYR A 39 0.24 2.06 -17.34
N ASP A 40 0.41 1.29 -18.42
CA ASP A 40 -0.70 0.75 -19.19
C ASP A 40 -1.62 -0.13 -18.34
N ILE A 41 -1.05 -1.00 -17.50
CA ILE A 41 -1.81 -1.81 -16.52
C ILE A 41 -2.59 -0.92 -15.56
N PHE A 42 -1.96 0.11 -15.00
CA PHE A 42 -2.62 1.00 -14.05
C PHE A 42 -3.78 1.77 -14.69
N TYR A 43 -3.55 2.38 -15.86
CA TYR A 43 -4.59 3.16 -16.55
C TYR A 43 -5.79 2.30 -16.91
N LYS A 44 -5.55 1.14 -17.53
CA LYS A 44 -6.63 0.19 -17.87
C LYS A 44 -7.38 -0.30 -16.62
N ALA A 45 -6.67 -0.51 -15.50
CA ALA A 45 -7.32 -0.88 -14.25
C ALA A 45 -8.24 0.24 -13.73
N ILE A 46 -7.80 1.51 -13.78
CA ILE A 46 -8.61 2.67 -13.40
C ILE A 46 -9.84 2.82 -14.31
N ASP A 47 -9.67 2.71 -15.62
CA ASP A 47 -10.77 2.77 -16.59
C ASP A 47 -11.80 1.63 -16.32
N MET A 48 -11.34 0.42 -15.96
CA MET A 48 -12.22 -0.69 -15.53
C MET A 48 -12.95 -0.40 -14.22
N VAL A 49 -12.29 0.24 -13.25
CA VAL A 49 -12.93 0.66 -11.99
C VAL A 49 -14.05 1.64 -12.29
N GLU A 50 -13.80 2.65 -13.10
CA GLU A 50 -14.77 3.66 -13.50
C GLU A 50 -15.98 3.04 -14.22
N THR A 51 -15.73 2.13 -15.17
CA THR A 51 -16.80 1.41 -15.86
C THR A 51 -17.67 0.55 -14.91
N LYS A 52 -17.07 -0.08 -13.88
CA LYS A 52 -17.79 -0.97 -12.96
C LYS A 52 -18.48 -0.25 -11.81
N THR A 53 -17.96 0.90 -11.39
CA THR A 53 -18.49 1.64 -10.22
C THR A 53 -19.31 2.87 -10.61
N THR A 54 -19.22 3.32 -11.89
CA THR A 54 -19.82 4.59 -12.38
C THR A 54 -19.33 5.84 -11.63
N GLU A 55 -18.27 5.70 -10.82
CA GLU A 55 -17.62 6.77 -10.06
C GLU A 55 -16.23 7.03 -10.63
N ASN A 56 -15.64 8.19 -10.31
CA ASN A 56 -14.29 8.54 -10.78
C ASN A 56 -13.26 7.50 -10.30
N GLY A 57 -12.63 6.81 -11.24
CA GLY A 57 -11.73 5.68 -10.97
C GLY A 57 -10.51 6.08 -10.14
N ILE A 58 -9.95 7.29 -10.33
CA ILE A 58 -8.80 7.78 -9.54
C ILE A 58 -9.20 8.10 -8.09
N GLU A 59 -10.40 8.60 -7.86
CA GLU A 59 -10.91 8.86 -6.52
C GLU A 59 -11.18 7.54 -5.78
N GLN A 60 -11.73 6.55 -6.46
CA GLN A 60 -11.90 5.20 -5.92
C GLN A 60 -10.56 4.57 -5.53
N TRP A 61 -9.54 4.72 -6.36
CA TRP A 61 -8.19 4.26 -6.02
C TRP A 61 -7.61 4.98 -4.79
N LYS A 62 -7.78 6.31 -4.68
CA LYS A 62 -7.33 7.06 -3.50
C LYS A 62 -8.08 6.62 -2.24
N LYS A 63 -9.39 6.40 -2.33
CA LYS A 63 -10.22 5.87 -1.24
C LYS A 63 -9.76 4.47 -0.82
N ALA A 64 -9.54 3.57 -1.78
CA ALA A 64 -9.00 2.25 -1.55
C ALA A 64 -7.64 2.29 -0.83
N LEU A 65 -6.73 3.16 -1.30
CA LEU A 65 -5.42 3.33 -0.68
C LEU A 65 -5.53 3.81 0.77
N ASN A 66 -6.40 4.79 1.05
CA ASN A 66 -6.65 5.29 2.41
C ASN A 66 -7.20 4.18 3.32
N ASN A 67 -8.11 3.34 2.82
CA ASN A 67 -8.68 2.24 3.58
C ASN A 67 -7.64 1.15 3.92
N VAL A 68 -6.61 0.97 3.09
CA VAL A 68 -5.55 -0.03 3.28
C VAL A 68 -4.39 0.48 4.14
N MET A 69 -4.18 1.78 4.23
CA MET A 69 -3.07 2.36 5.00
C MET A 69 -3.18 2.05 6.51
N PRO A 70 -2.14 1.43 7.15
CA PRO A 70 -2.15 1.15 8.58
C PRO A 70 -1.76 2.38 9.40
N ALA A 71 -2.37 2.54 10.58
CA ALA A 71 -1.98 3.56 11.57
C ALA A 71 -0.80 3.08 12.44
N VAL A 72 -0.76 1.78 12.74
CA VAL A 72 0.23 1.14 13.62
C VAL A 72 0.85 -0.07 12.93
N GLU A 73 2.10 -0.36 13.26
CA GLU A 73 2.79 -1.59 12.88
C GLU A 73 3.51 -2.19 14.10
N VAL A 74 3.88 -3.46 13.99
CA VAL A 74 4.62 -4.15 15.05
C VAL A 74 6.07 -4.32 14.61
N LYS A 75 7.01 -3.92 15.48
CA LYS A 75 8.44 -4.16 15.29
C LYS A 75 8.98 -5.08 16.36
N SER A 76 9.79 -6.05 15.94
CA SER A 76 10.52 -6.91 16.86
C SER A 76 11.68 -6.13 17.50
N ARG A 77 11.80 -6.21 18.83
CA ARG A 77 12.89 -5.66 19.63
C ARG A 77 13.43 -6.70 20.59
N ARG A 78 14.75 -6.80 20.67
CA ARG A 78 15.42 -7.70 21.62
C ARG A 78 15.70 -6.94 22.94
N VAL A 79 15.16 -7.42 24.04
CA VAL A 79 15.39 -6.87 25.37
C VAL A 79 15.75 -8.02 26.31
N GLY A 80 16.89 -7.96 27.01
CA GLY A 80 17.29 -8.99 27.97
C GLY A 80 17.38 -10.42 27.40
N GLY A 81 17.70 -10.57 26.09
CA GLY A 81 17.76 -11.86 25.42
C GLY A 81 16.45 -12.37 24.81
N ALA A 82 15.29 -11.82 25.18
CA ALA A 82 13.98 -12.13 24.61
C ALA A 82 13.60 -11.17 23.47
N ASN A 83 12.87 -11.68 22.48
CA ASN A 83 12.35 -10.87 21.38
C ASN A 83 10.90 -10.46 21.66
N PHE A 84 10.67 -9.16 21.82
CA PHE A 84 9.35 -8.57 22.02
C PHE A 84 8.84 -7.93 20.73
N GLN A 85 7.54 -8.07 20.49
CA GLN A 85 6.85 -7.39 19.41
C GLN A 85 6.27 -6.06 19.93
N VAL A 86 6.89 -4.95 19.56
CA VAL A 86 6.53 -3.62 20.08
C VAL A 86 5.68 -2.88 19.06
N PRO A 87 4.44 -2.46 19.41
CA PRO A 87 3.61 -1.65 18.55
C PRO A 87 4.15 -0.23 18.44
N ILE A 88 4.28 0.26 17.22
CA ILE A 88 4.74 1.62 16.94
C ILE A 88 3.81 2.30 15.94
N GLU A 89 3.67 3.61 16.07
CA GLU A 89 2.95 4.41 15.08
C GLU A 89 3.73 4.49 13.77
N VAL A 90 3.02 4.36 12.66
CA VAL A 90 3.63 4.40 11.33
C VAL A 90 3.74 5.84 10.84
N ARG A 91 4.93 6.26 10.39
CA ARG A 91 5.16 7.59 9.80
C ARG A 91 4.34 7.77 8.52
N PRO A 92 3.87 8.98 8.18
CA PRO A 92 3.01 9.22 7.01
C PRO A 92 3.55 8.67 5.69
N GLU A 93 4.83 8.87 5.39
CA GLU A 93 5.46 8.36 4.17
C GLU A 93 5.43 6.81 4.12
N ARG A 94 5.60 6.17 5.26
CA ARG A 94 5.59 4.71 5.37
C ARG A 94 4.17 4.13 5.32
N LYS A 95 3.16 4.85 5.86
CA LYS A 95 1.73 4.48 5.71
C LYS A 95 1.38 4.30 4.23
N ILE A 96 1.72 5.31 3.43
CA ILE A 96 1.50 5.30 1.98
C ILE A 96 2.24 4.13 1.32
N ALA A 97 3.52 3.93 1.64
CA ALA A 97 4.32 2.86 1.05
C ALA A 97 3.77 1.46 1.41
N LEU A 98 3.33 1.26 2.65
CA LEU A 98 2.71 -0.01 3.08
C LEU A 98 1.36 -0.22 2.39
N GLY A 99 0.51 0.79 2.30
CA GLY A 99 -0.76 0.74 1.60
C GLY A 99 -0.59 0.34 0.13
N MET A 100 0.32 1.00 -0.59
CA MET A 100 0.65 0.66 -1.98
C MET A 100 1.16 -0.77 -2.11
N LYS A 101 2.10 -1.17 -1.25
CA LYS A 101 2.68 -2.52 -1.27
C LYS A 101 1.63 -3.60 -1.02
N TRP A 102 0.75 -3.40 -0.06
CA TRP A 102 -0.30 -4.38 0.25
C TRP A 102 -1.34 -4.45 -0.86
N LEU A 103 -1.81 -3.32 -1.37
CA LEU A 103 -2.76 -3.30 -2.47
C LEU A 103 -2.20 -4.05 -3.70
N ILE A 104 -0.94 -3.81 -4.09
CA ILE A 104 -0.28 -4.51 -5.20
C ILE A 104 -0.09 -6.00 -4.89
N SER A 105 0.36 -6.34 -3.68
CA SER A 105 0.65 -7.73 -3.32
C SER A 105 -0.60 -8.59 -3.28
N TYR A 106 -1.71 -8.05 -2.81
CA TYR A 106 -2.97 -8.78 -2.72
C TYR A 106 -3.72 -8.80 -4.06
N SER A 107 -3.64 -7.75 -4.87
CA SER A 107 -4.13 -7.84 -6.25
C SER A 107 -3.44 -8.95 -7.04
N ARG A 108 -2.12 -9.11 -6.91
CA ARG A 108 -1.39 -10.21 -7.59
C ARG A 108 -1.86 -11.61 -7.19
N LYS A 109 -2.39 -11.79 -5.99
CA LYS A 109 -2.89 -13.08 -5.47
C LYS A 109 -4.33 -13.40 -5.89
N ARG A 110 -5.03 -12.47 -6.53
CA ARG A 110 -6.40 -12.68 -7.01
C ARG A 110 -6.43 -13.67 -8.18
N GLY A 111 -7.59 -14.29 -8.40
CA GLY A 111 -7.79 -15.35 -9.39
C GLY A 111 -8.10 -14.87 -10.81
N GLU A 112 -8.29 -13.57 -11.05
CA GLU A 112 -8.57 -13.04 -12.38
C GLU A 112 -7.41 -13.31 -13.35
N LYS A 113 -7.66 -13.28 -14.66
CA LYS A 113 -6.66 -13.62 -15.69
C LYS A 113 -5.54 -12.57 -15.77
N THR A 114 -5.89 -11.30 -15.92
CA THR A 114 -4.95 -10.23 -16.19
C THR A 114 -4.65 -9.40 -14.95
N MET A 115 -3.46 -8.77 -14.90
CA MET A 115 -3.10 -7.90 -13.77
C MET A 115 -4.01 -6.66 -13.68
N MET A 116 -4.51 -6.18 -14.81
CA MET A 116 -5.48 -5.05 -14.85
C MET A 116 -6.76 -5.41 -14.11
N GLU A 117 -7.33 -6.58 -14.40
CA GLU A 117 -8.56 -7.08 -13.75
C GLU A 117 -8.33 -7.34 -12.26
N LYS A 118 -7.20 -7.96 -11.90
CA LYS A 118 -6.79 -8.20 -10.52
C LYS A 118 -6.70 -6.91 -9.73
N LEU A 119 -6.05 -5.89 -10.31
CA LEU A 119 -5.87 -4.60 -9.67
C LEU A 119 -7.21 -3.87 -9.54
N ALA A 120 -8.01 -3.83 -10.60
CA ALA A 120 -9.34 -3.22 -10.58
C ALA A 120 -10.25 -3.87 -9.52
N GLY A 121 -10.26 -5.21 -9.47
CA GLY A 121 -11.04 -5.96 -8.47
C GLY A 121 -10.62 -5.66 -7.05
N GLU A 122 -9.32 -5.58 -6.75
CA GLU A 122 -8.83 -5.24 -5.40
C GLU A 122 -9.10 -3.79 -5.03
N ILE A 123 -8.99 -2.84 -5.99
CA ILE A 123 -9.34 -1.43 -5.77
C ILE A 123 -10.82 -1.29 -5.39
N ILE A 124 -11.72 -1.92 -6.13
CA ILE A 124 -13.16 -1.87 -5.87
C ILE A 124 -13.48 -2.45 -4.48
N SER A 125 -12.92 -3.61 -4.14
CA SER A 125 -13.12 -4.23 -2.83
C SER A 125 -12.56 -3.34 -1.71
N ALA A 126 -11.35 -2.84 -1.86
CA ALA A 126 -10.70 -2.00 -0.86
C ALA A 126 -11.39 -0.62 -0.69
N ALA A 127 -11.96 -0.05 -1.75
CA ALA A 127 -12.75 1.19 -1.68
C ALA A 127 -14.03 1.03 -0.84
N LYS A 128 -14.60 -0.19 -0.85
CA LYS A 128 -15.74 -0.55 0.01
C LYS A 128 -15.34 -0.90 1.44
N GLY A 129 -14.04 -0.98 1.74
CA GLY A 129 -13.54 -1.41 3.05
C GLY A 129 -13.41 -2.92 3.18
N GLU A 130 -13.44 -3.65 2.09
CA GLU A 130 -13.37 -5.11 2.00
C GLU A 130 -12.09 -5.56 1.29
N GLY A 131 -11.88 -6.85 1.16
CA GLY A 131 -10.76 -7.41 0.40
C GLY A 131 -9.54 -7.77 1.24
N ALA A 132 -8.61 -8.49 0.60
CA ALA A 132 -7.47 -9.07 1.30
C ALA A 132 -6.45 -8.02 1.76
N ALA A 133 -6.33 -6.91 1.06
CA ALA A 133 -5.45 -5.80 1.45
C ALA A 133 -5.96 -5.09 2.73
N VAL A 134 -7.28 -4.87 2.84
CA VAL A 134 -7.91 -4.30 4.04
C VAL A 134 -7.79 -5.26 5.22
N LYS A 135 -8.06 -6.55 4.99
CA LYS A 135 -7.88 -7.60 6.00
C LYS A 135 -6.45 -7.61 6.55
N LYS A 136 -5.43 -7.44 5.70
CA LYS A 136 -4.03 -7.34 6.15
C LYS A 136 -3.79 -6.16 7.09
N LYS A 137 -4.41 -5.01 6.82
CA LYS A 137 -4.36 -3.86 7.74
C LYS A 137 -4.98 -4.22 9.08
N GLU A 138 -6.18 -4.81 9.08
CA GLU A 138 -6.88 -5.21 10.31
C GLU A 138 -6.06 -6.22 11.12
N ASP A 139 -5.50 -7.24 10.48
CA ASP A 139 -4.63 -8.22 11.14
C ASP A 139 -3.40 -7.56 11.78
N THR A 140 -2.82 -6.57 11.09
CA THR A 140 -1.69 -5.80 11.63
C THR A 140 -2.11 -4.97 12.85
N HIS A 141 -3.30 -4.35 12.81
CA HIS A 141 -3.85 -3.60 13.93
C HIS A 141 -4.18 -4.53 15.11
N LYS A 142 -4.79 -5.69 14.88
CA LYS A 142 -5.06 -6.71 15.91
C LYS A 142 -3.77 -7.19 16.58
N MET A 143 -2.73 -7.44 15.79
CA MET A 143 -1.41 -7.80 16.33
C MET A 143 -0.82 -6.68 17.19
N ALA A 144 -0.96 -5.42 16.77
CA ALA A 144 -0.48 -4.28 17.53
C ALA A 144 -1.26 -4.11 18.85
N GLU A 145 -2.55 -4.34 18.84
CA GLU A 145 -3.40 -4.30 20.02
C GLU A 145 -3.07 -5.42 21.02
N ALA A 146 -2.93 -6.66 20.53
CA ALA A 146 -2.51 -7.80 21.35
C ALA A 146 -1.16 -7.58 22.05
N ASN A 147 -0.25 -6.83 21.40
CA ASN A 147 1.08 -6.52 21.95
C ASN A 147 1.15 -5.15 22.64
N LYS A 148 0.00 -4.51 22.93
CA LYS A 148 -0.07 -3.18 23.55
C LYS A 148 0.65 -3.08 24.90
N ALA A 149 0.68 -4.15 25.66
CA ALA A 149 1.40 -4.24 26.93
C ALA A 149 2.90 -3.95 26.80
N PHE A 150 3.50 -4.22 25.63
CA PHE A 150 4.92 -3.98 25.35
C PHE A 150 5.21 -2.59 24.77
N SER A 151 4.23 -1.70 24.72
CA SER A 151 4.38 -0.34 24.17
C SER A 151 5.41 0.51 24.89
N HIS A 152 5.66 0.24 26.18
CA HIS A 152 6.68 0.94 26.97
C HIS A 152 8.12 0.65 26.52
N PHE A 153 8.36 -0.39 25.72
CA PHE A 153 9.66 -0.64 25.09
C PHE A 153 9.88 0.18 23.81
N ARG A 154 9.06 1.18 23.51
CA ARG A 154 9.31 2.13 22.42
C ARG A 154 10.62 2.87 22.60
N PHE A 155 11.17 3.34 21.47
CA PHE A 155 12.28 4.31 21.41
C PHE A 155 11.77 5.71 21.17
#